data_93245a24fb347cfbb67b19fbc4e36d8a
#
_entry.id   93245a24fb347cfbb67b19fbc4e36d8a
#
_cell.length_a   1.000
_cell.length_b   1.000
_cell.length_c   1.000
_cell.angle_alpha   90.00
_cell.angle_beta   90.00
_cell.angle_gamma   90.00
#
_symmetry.space_group_name_H-M   'P 1'
#
loop_
_entity.id
_entity.type
_entity.pdbx_description
1 polymer ?
#
loop_
_entity_poly.entity_id
_entity_poly.type
_entity_poly.pdbx_seq_one_letter_code
_entity_poly.pdbx_strand_id
1 'polypeptide(L)'
;MLLLRFQRYKEIGYGLYVILFVCTGNTCRSPMAEAFLKNKLVTTTSEIEVFSAGTNAKSNLGATKEAIKVMENFDIDLSNHTTHLLNKQTVEKAELIVAMTRPHELSISKIQQQARNRTFLAGEIVRLGSLISKIEELPSFKSWVEELHSARGGHMTSGRSGDEISDPFDKSLDEYEKVAMRLNGICEVLCKLLTSAVNKNS
;
A
#
# COMPACT_ATOMS: atom_id res chain seq x y z
N MET A 1 -21.34 6.13 -0.61
CA MET A 1 -21.03 5.78 -2.03
C MET A 1 -20.05 4.63 -2.18
N LEU A 2 -19.01 4.52 -1.36
CA LEU A 2 -18.01 3.42 -1.42
C LEU A 2 -18.62 2.03 -1.09
N LEU A 3 -19.46 1.93 -0.07
CA LEU A 3 -20.12 0.67 0.33
C LEU A 3 -21.01 0.07 -0.77
N LEU A 4 -21.66 0.91 -1.57
CA LEU A 4 -22.53 0.47 -2.67
C LEU A 4 -21.72 -0.08 -3.86
N ARG A 5 -20.51 0.43 -4.11
CA ARG A 5 -19.58 -0.14 -5.10
C ARG A 5 -19.11 -1.53 -4.66
N PHE A 6 -18.65 -1.67 -3.41
CA PHE A 6 -18.21 -2.96 -2.84
C PHE A 6 -19.28 -4.06 -2.94
N GLN A 7 -20.53 -3.71 -2.65
CA GLN A 7 -21.64 -4.65 -2.70
C GLN A 7 -21.96 -5.09 -4.13
N ARG A 8 -21.92 -4.15 -5.07
CA ARG A 8 -22.21 -4.40 -6.49
C ARG A 8 -21.16 -5.28 -7.19
N TYR A 9 -19.87 -5.14 -6.85
CA TYR A 9 -18.79 -5.94 -7.42
C TYR A 9 -18.78 -7.38 -6.88
N LYS A 10 -19.11 -7.58 -5.59
CA LYS A 10 -19.32 -8.94 -5.05
C LYS A 10 -20.49 -9.67 -5.69
N GLU A 11 -21.55 -8.96 -6.08
CA GLU A 11 -22.71 -9.53 -6.75
C GLU A 11 -22.43 -9.95 -8.21
N ILE A 12 -21.41 -9.34 -8.84
CA ILE A 12 -21.00 -9.65 -10.23
C ILE A 12 -19.89 -10.72 -10.28
N GLY A 13 -19.41 -11.19 -9.12
CA GLY A 13 -18.37 -12.25 -9.04
C GLY A 13 -16.93 -11.77 -9.30
N TYR A 14 -16.69 -10.48 -9.50
CA TYR A 14 -15.34 -9.91 -9.58
C TYR A 14 -14.83 -9.61 -8.17
N GLY A 15 -13.83 -10.38 -7.72
CA GLY A 15 -13.15 -10.14 -6.45
C GLY A 15 -12.29 -8.88 -6.53
N LEU A 16 -12.69 -7.81 -5.84
CA LEU A 16 -11.82 -6.64 -5.67
C LEU A 16 -10.81 -6.93 -4.56
N TYR A 17 -9.53 -6.85 -4.89
CA TYR A 17 -8.44 -6.92 -3.93
C TYR A 17 -8.15 -5.52 -3.38
N VAL A 18 -8.13 -5.39 -2.07
CA VAL A 18 -7.89 -4.13 -1.39
C VAL A 18 -6.45 -4.05 -0.90
N ILE A 19 -5.73 -3.04 -1.38
CA ILE A 19 -4.37 -2.71 -0.95
C ILE A 19 -4.43 -1.47 -0.06
N LEU A 20 -3.90 -1.57 1.15
CA LEU A 20 -3.91 -0.48 2.13
C LEU A 20 -2.49 0.01 2.43
N PHE A 21 -2.19 1.27 2.14
CA PHE A 21 -0.96 1.93 2.56
C PHE A 21 -1.15 2.62 3.92
N VAL A 22 -0.18 2.43 4.85
CA VAL A 22 -0.28 2.96 6.21
C VAL A 22 0.97 3.77 6.59
N CYS A 23 0.76 5.03 7.03
CA CYS A 23 1.76 5.87 7.67
C CYS A 23 1.24 6.46 8.98
N THR A 24 1.84 7.53 9.50
CA THR A 24 1.39 8.18 10.75
C THR A 24 0.17 9.07 10.52
N GLY A 25 0.36 10.17 9.79
CA GLY A 25 -0.64 11.24 9.64
C GLY A 25 -1.59 11.08 8.46
N ASN A 26 -1.28 10.17 7.51
CA ASN A 26 -1.99 10.05 6.24
C ASN A 26 -2.00 11.36 5.41
N THR A 27 -0.93 12.16 5.54
CA THR A 27 -0.81 13.47 4.87
C THR A 27 0.29 13.53 3.82
N CYS A 28 1.26 12.58 3.83
CA CYS A 28 2.36 12.60 2.86
C CYS A 28 2.69 11.19 2.32
N ARG A 29 3.36 10.31 3.05
CA ARG A 29 3.86 9.02 2.53
C ARG A 29 2.77 8.11 1.97
N SER A 30 1.79 7.75 2.77
CA SER A 30 0.75 6.81 2.35
C SER A 30 -0.17 7.37 1.25
N PRO A 31 -0.58 8.67 1.23
CA PRO A 31 -1.35 9.19 0.10
C PRO A 31 -0.53 9.29 -1.19
N MET A 32 0.77 9.63 -1.12
CA MET A 32 1.63 9.59 -2.32
C MET A 32 1.72 8.16 -2.88
N ALA A 33 1.93 7.15 -2.03
CA ALA A 33 1.99 5.75 -2.45
C ALA A 33 0.66 5.26 -3.04
N GLU A 34 -0.46 5.61 -2.41
CA GLU A 34 -1.82 5.32 -2.92
C GLU A 34 -1.99 5.90 -4.33
N ALA A 35 -1.66 7.18 -4.52
CA ALA A 35 -1.81 7.87 -5.79
C ALA A 35 -0.89 7.29 -6.88
N PHE A 36 0.38 7.00 -6.57
CA PHE A 36 1.28 6.33 -7.50
C PHE A 36 0.75 4.96 -7.94
N LEU A 37 0.32 4.13 -7.00
CA LEU A 37 -0.15 2.80 -7.36
C LEU A 37 -1.47 2.86 -8.14
N LYS A 38 -2.40 3.72 -7.75
CA LYS A 38 -3.64 3.95 -8.52
C LYS A 38 -3.35 4.35 -9.95
N ASN A 39 -2.46 5.32 -10.16
CA ASN A 39 -2.10 5.80 -11.49
C ASN A 39 -1.53 4.67 -12.37
N LYS A 40 -0.68 3.80 -11.82
CA LYS A 40 -0.10 2.67 -12.54
C LYS A 40 -1.11 1.55 -12.84
N LEU A 41 -2.11 1.37 -11.99
CA LEU A 41 -3.13 0.33 -12.16
C LEU A 41 -4.25 0.69 -13.14
N VAL A 42 -4.45 1.97 -13.47
CA VAL A 42 -5.52 2.43 -14.38
C VAL A 42 -5.56 1.66 -15.71
N THR A 43 -4.40 1.31 -16.24
CA THR A 43 -4.28 0.62 -17.54
C THR A 43 -4.07 -0.89 -17.43
N THR A 44 -3.94 -1.44 -16.20
CA THR A 44 -3.52 -2.83 -16.00
C THR A 44 -4.62 -3.72 -15.46
N THR A 45 -5.38 -3.28 -14.49
CA THR A 45 -6.46 -4.08 -13.90
C THR A 45 -7.46 -3.22 -13.13
N SER A 46 -8.75 -3.58 -13.22
CA SER A 46 -9.83 -2.99 -12.41
C SER A 46 -10.15 -3.79 -11.13
N GLU A 47 -9.46 -4.90 -10.90
CA GLU A 47 -9.73 -5.80 -9.76
C GLU A 47 -9.03 -5.38 -8.47
N ILE A 48 -8.20 -4.33 -8.51
CA ILE A 48 -7.45 -3.83 -7.36
C ILE A 48 -7.96 -2.46 -6.97
N GLU A 49 -8.37 -2.32 -5.71
CA GLU A 49 -8.64 -1.04 -5.08
C GLU A 49 -7.49 -0.66 -4.14
N VAL A 50 -7.09 0.60 -4.17
CA VAL A 50 -5.99 1.12 -3.36
C VAL A 50 -6.50 2.20 -2.44
N PHE A 51 -6.15 2.12 -1.16
CA PHE A 51 -6.49 3.08 -0.13
C PHE A 51 -5.27 3.44 0.72
N SER A 52 -5.39 4.52 1.49
CA SER A 52 -4.42 4.83 2.52
C SER A 52 -5.08 5.25 3.82
N ALA A 53 -4.35 5.05 4.93
CA ALA A 53 -4.77 5.46 6.26
C ALA A 53 -3.55 5.86 7.12
N GLY A 54 -3.81 6.53 8.23
CA GLY A 54 -2.79 6.90 9.20
C GLY A 54 -3.08 6.35 10.59
N THR A 55 -2.04 5.88 11.28
CA THR A 55 -2.16 5.36 12.65
C THR A 55 -2.53 6.45 13.66
N ASN A 56 -2.29 7.72 13.31
CA ASN A 56 -2.63 8.91 14.10
C ASN A 56 -3.15 10.05 13.20
N ALA A 57 -3.94 9.72 12.19
CA ALA A 57 -4.52 10.70 11.29
C ALA A 57 -5.61 11.51 12.00
N LYS A 58 -5.58 12.83 11.82
CA LYS A 58 -6.69 13.71 12.18
C LYS A 58 -7.67 13.73 11.01
N SER A 59 -8.96 13.63 11.30
CA SER A 59 -10.01 13.60 10.27
C SER A 59 -10.05 14.89 9.45
N ASN A 60 -10.39 14.75 8.16
CA ASN A 60 -10.65 15.87 7.25
C ASN A 60 -9.46 16.81 7.01
N LEU A 61 -8.24 16.32 7.12
CA LEU A 61 -7.07 17.04 6.62
C LEU A 61 -6.78 16.63 5.18
N GLY A 62 -6.17 17.55 4.42
CA GLY A 62 -5.60 17.26 3.10
C GLY A 62 -4.18 16.67 3.21
N ALA A 63 -3.60 16.39 2.05
CA ALA A 63 -2.16 16.14 1.94
C ALA A 63 -1.36 17.43 2.27
N THR A 64 -0.10 17.28 2.68
CA THR A 64 0.77 18.43 2.91
C THR A 64 1.02 19.17 1.60
N LYS A 65 1.27 20.48 1.68
CA LYS A 65 1.56 21.32 0.49
C LYS A 65 2.75 20.79 -0.29
N GLU A 66 3.76 20.30 0.42
CA GLU A 66 4.98 19.73 -0.14
C GLU A 66 4.67 18.41 -0.88
N ALA A 67 3.81 17.55 -0.30
CA ALA A 67 3.38 16.32 -0.97
C ALA A 67 2.61 16.63 -2.25
N ILE A 68 1.66 17.57 -2.22
CA ILE A 68 0.92 18.02 -3.42
C ILE A 68 1.91 18.50 -4.48
N LYS A 69 2.79 19.44 -4.12
CA LYS A 69 3.76 20.05 -5.05
C LYS A 69 4.70 19.02 -5.68
N VAL A 70 5.18 18.04 -4.90
CA VAL A 70 6.08 17.01 -5.44
C VAL A 70 5.32 16.04 -6.36
N MET A 71 4.05 15.75 -6.07
CA MET A 71 3.26 14.86 -6.91
C MET A 71 2.87 15.48 -8.25
N GLU A 72 2.82 16.83 -8.36
CA GLU A 72 2.66 17.54 -9.62
C GLU A 72 3.80 17.23 -10.62
N ASN A 73 5.04 16.97 -10.15
CA ASN A 73 6.16 16.56 -11.00
C ASN A 73 5.96 15.17 -11.66
N PHE A 74 4.95 14.44 -11.24
CA PHE A 74 4.55 13.12 -11.77
C PHE A 74 3.19 13.16 -12.46
N ASP A 75 2.64 14.35 -12.73
CA ASP A 75 1.30 14.57 -13.30
C ASP A 75 0.18 13.94 -12.45
N ILE A 76 0.35 13.92 -11.13
CA ILE A 76 -0.63 13.36 -10.17
C ILE A 76 -1.14 14.49 -9.25
N ASP A 77 -2.44 14.73 -9.31
CA ASP A 77 -3.11 15.67 -8.40
C ASP A 77 -3.46 14.99 -7.07
N LEU A 78 -2.87 15.49 -5.97
CA LEU A 78 -3.13 15.04 -4.61
C LEU A 78 -3.97 16.04 -3.80
N SER A 79 -4.46 17.13 -4.40
CA SER A 79 -5.19 18.21 -3.72
C SER A 79 -6.52 17.77 -3.11
N ASN A 80 -7.15 16.76 -3.70
CA ASN A 80 -8.44 16.20 -3.26
C ASN A 80 -8.31 15.09 -2.21
N HIS A 81 -7.07 14.79 -1.74
CA HIS A 81 -6.88 13.79 -0.70
C HIS A 81 -7.54 14.22 0.61
N THR A 82 -8.13 13.25 1.30
CA THR A 82 -8.67 13.43 2.66
C THR A 82 -8.16 12.33 3.56
N THR A 83 -7.63 12.72 4.71
CA THR A 83 -7.02 11.80 5.66
C THR A 83 -8.04 10.86 6.31
N HIS A 84 -7.64 9.60 6.47
CA HIS A 84 -8.40 8.54 7.11
C HIS A 84 -7.63 7.95 8.29
N LEU A 85 -8.30 7.88 9.46
CA LEU A 85 -7.75 7.20 10.62
C LEU A 85 -7.82 5.69 10.41
N LEU A 86 -6.69 5.02 10.64
CA LEU A 86 -6.61 3.55 10.61
C LEU A 86 -7.54 2.96 11.69
N ASN A 87 -8.39 2.04 11.31
CA ASN A 87 -9.34 1.37 12.21
C ASN A 87 -9.47 -0.12 11.86
N LYS A 88 -10.19 -0.85 12.72
CA LYS A 88 -10.39 -2.28 12.55
C LYS A 88 -11.04 -2.63 11.21
N GLN A 89 -12.03 -1.86 10.79
CA GLN A 89 -12.77 -2.12 9.55
C GLN A 89 -11.87 -1.97 8.30
N THR A 90 -10.99 -0.97 8.26
CA THR A 90 -10.05 -0.78 7.14
C THR A 90 -8.99 -1.86 7.12
N VAL A 91 -8.50 -2.31 8.29
CA VAL A 91 -7.55 -3.41 8.40
C VAL A 91 -8.18 -4.73 7.94
N GLU A 92 -9.41 -5.03 8.36
CA GLU A 92 -10.11 -6.27 8.00
C GLU A 92 -10.40 -6.40 6.50
N LYS A 93 -10.66 -5.26 5.83
CA LYS A 93 -10.96 -5.23 4.38
C LYS A 93 -9.75 -5.41 3.49
N ALA A 94 -8.54 -5.12 3.99
CA ALA A 94 -7.34 -5.16 3.17
C ALA A 94 -6.82 -6.59 3.02
N GLU A 95 -6.66 -7.07 1.80
CA GLU A 95 -5.99 -8.31 1.47
C GLU A 95 -4.47 -8.20 1.57
N LEU A 96 -3.94 -6.98 1.36
CA LEU A 96 -2.53 -6.64 1.50
C LEU A 96 -2.39 -5.28 2.16
N ILE A 97 -1.50 -5.18 3.16
CA ILE A 97 -1.21 -3.94 3.86
C ILE A 97 0.27 -3.59 3.69
N VAL A 98 0.54 -2.36 3.28
CA VAL A 98 1.89 -1.85 3.07
C VAL A 98 2.16 -0.75 4.09
N ALA A 99 2.98 -1.06 5.09
CA ALA A 99 3.36 -0.13 6.16
C ALA A 99 4.62 0.65 5.77
N MET A 100 4.66 1.94 6.08
CA MET A 100 5.83 2.77 5.77
C MET A 100 6.99 2.50 6.71
N THR A 101 6.73 2.10 7.95
CA THR A 101 7.76 1.77 8.97
C THR A 101 7.27 0.69 9.92
N ARG A 102 8.19 0.09 10.70
CA ARG A 102 7.85 -0.92 11.72
C ARG A 102 6.87 -0.43 12.80
N PRO A 103 6.94 0.81 13.31
CA PRO A 103 5.91 1.30 14.22
C PRO A 103 4.49 1.23 13.62
N HIS A 104 4.33 1.43 12.32
CA HIS A 104 3.02 1.28 11.65
C HIS A 104 2.59 -0.19 11.59
N GLU A 105 3.51 -1.10 11.25
CA GLU A 105 3.25 -2.55 11.28
C GLU A 105 2.80 -3.02 12.67
N LEU A 106 3.49 -2.56 13.72
CA LEU A 106 3.11 -2.84 15.12
C LEU A 106 1.72 -2.29 15.47
N SER A 107 1.38 -1.09 15.00
CA SER A 107 0.06 -0.49 15.23
C SER A 107 -1.05 -1.30 14.55
N ILE A 108 -0.82 -1.78 13.33
CA ILE A 108 -1.74 -2.67 12.61
C ILE A 108 -1.94 -3.98 13.38
N SER A 109 -0.86 -4.59 13.86
CA SER A 109 -0.90 -5.84 14.63
C SER A 109 -1.65 -5.69 15.96
N LYS A 110 -1.60 -4.51 16.59
CA LYS A 110 -2.39 -4.21 17.80
C LYS A 110 -3.89 -4.13 17.51
N ILE A 111 -4.29 -3.68 16.32
CA ILE A 111 -5.70 -3.65 15.91
C ILE A 111 -6.19 -5.06 15.58
N GLN A 112 -5.39 -5.83 14.85
CA GLN A 112 -5.70 -7.20 14.45
C GLN A 112 -4.42 -8.01 14.29
N GLN A 113 -4.14 -8.92 15.21
CA GLN A 113 -2.90 -9.69 15.23
C GLN A 113 -2.68 -10.50 13.93
N GLN A 114 -3.74 -11.11 13.39
CA GLN A 114 -3.67 -11.89 12.15
C GLN A 114 -3.34 -11.06 10.91
N ALA A 115 -3.56 -9.72 10.95
CA ALA A 115 -3.20 -8.85 9.84
C ALA A 115 -1.68 -8.81 9.59
N ARG A 116 -0.86 -9.21 10.57
CA ARG A 116 0.60 -9.31 10.44
C ARG A 116 1.03 -10.19 9.26
N ASN A 117 0.30 -11.27 8.98
CA ASN A 117 0.64 -12.21 7.91
C ASN A 117 0.47 -11.61 6.51
N ARG A 118 -0.27 -10.51 6.38
CA ARG A 118 -0.50 -9.77 5.13
C ARG A 118 -0.05 -8.31 5.19
N THR A 119 0.75 -7.96 6.21
CA THR A 119 1.34 -6.62 6.38
C THR A 119 2.84 -6.70 6.11
N PHE A 120 3.33 -5.84 5.22
CA PHE A 120 4.74 -5.77 4.82
C PHE A 120 5.21 -4.32 4.84
N LEU A 121 6.50 -4.10 5.08
CA LEU A 121 7.10 -2.79 4.84
C LEU A 121 7.20 -2.52 3.34
N ALA A 122 7.17 -1.25 2.95
CA ALA A 122 7.14 -0.86 1.55
C ALA A 122 8.34 -1.39 0.73
N GLY A 123 9.54 -1.36 1.28
CA GLY A 123 10.72 -1.95 0.64
C GLY A 123 10.78 -3.49 0.76
N GLU A 124 10.27 -4.02 1.87
CA GLU A 124 10.23 -5.46 2.12
C GLU A 124 9.39 -6.20 1.08
N ILE A 125 8.19 -5.71 0.79
CA ILE A 125 7.29 -6.39 -0.17
C ILE A 125 7.92 -6.48 -1.57
N VAL A 126 8.62 -5.43 -2.00
CA VAL A 126 9.32 -5.43 -3.29
C VAL A 126 10.47 -6.44 -3.26
N ARG A 127 11.27 -6.44 -2.22
CA ARG A 127 12.38 -7.36 -2.05
C ARG A 127 11.94 -8.82 -2.00
N LEU A 128 10.90 -9.13 -1.23
CA LEU A 128 10.37 -10.50 -1.12
C LEU A 128 9.66 -10.91 -2.40
N GLY A 129 8.84 -10.03 -2.98
CA GLY A 129 8.13 -10.31 -4.23
C GLY A 129 9.08 -10.61 -5.40
N SER A 130 10.26 -9.96 -5.42
CA SER A 130 11.27 -10.25 -6.44
C SER A 130 11.99 -11.60 -6.26
N LEU A 131 11.84 -12.25 -5.10
CA LEU A 131 12.39 -13.58 -4.85
C LEU A 131 11.42 -14.71 -5.23
N ILE A 132 10.12 -14.39 -5.34
CA ILE A 132 9.10 -15.36 -5.71
C ILE A 132 9.13 -15.53 -7.22
N SER A 133 9.62 -16.67 -7.67
CA SER A 133 9.54 -17.06 -9.08
C SER A 133 8.12 -17.57 -9.38
N LYS A 134 7.65 -17.32 -10.63
CA LYS A 134 6.40 -17.89 -11.14
C LYS A 134 5.16 -17.53 -10.33
N ILE A 135 4.98 -16.24 -10.03
CA ILE A 135 3.79 -15.71 -9.35
C ILE A 135 2.52 -16.15 -10.10
N GLU A 136 2.61 -16.19 -11.41
CA GLU A 136 1.54 -16.64 -12.32
C GLU A 136 1.14 -18.12 -12.14
N GLU A 137 1.95 -18.94 -11.52
CA GLU A 137 1.62 -20.35 -11.22
C GLU A 137 0.89 -20.51 -9.87
N LEU A 138 0.89 -19.48 -9.00
CA LEU A 138 0.22 -19.54 -7.70
C LEU A 138 -1.32 -19.56 -7.87
N PRO A 139 -2.07 -20.32 -7.09
CA PRO A 139 -3.49 -20.56 -7.32
C PRO A 139 -4.39 -19.34 -7.06
N SER A 140 -3.94 -18.33 -6.31
CA SER A 140 -4.74 -17.16 -5.96
C SER A 140 -3.87 -16.01 -5.46
N PHE A 141 -4.45 -14.80 -5.44
CA PHE A 141 -3.85 -13.63 -4.77
C PHE A 141 -3.51 -13.92 -3.30
N LYS A 142 -4.38 -14.61 -2.59
CA LYS A 142 -4.15 -15.01 -1.20
C LYS A 142 -2.92 -15.89 -1.08
N SER A 143 -2.76 -16.88 -1.96
CA SER A 143 -1.57 -17.76 -1.97
C SER A 143 -0.28 -16.99 -2.23
N TRP A 144 -0.32 -15.94 -3.07
CA TRP A 144 0.82 -15.06 -3.26
C TRP A 144 1.19 -14.29 -1.98
N VAL A 145 0.19 -13.76 -1.25
CA VAL A 145 0.42 -13.08 0.04
C VAL A 145 0.97 -14.05 1.10
N GLU A 146 0.48 -15.28 1.13
CA GLU A 146 0.99 -16.35 2.00
C GLU A 146 2.43 -16.72 1.66
N GLU A 147 2.78 -16.79 0.38
CA GLU A 147 4.16 -17.03 -0.07
C GLU A 147 5.10 -15.90 0.32
N LEU A 148 4.67 -14.63 0.15
CA LEU A 148 5.40 -13.47 0.66
C LEU A 148 5.68 -13.59 2.16
N HIS A 149 4.67 -14.01 2.94
CA HIS A 149 4.83 -14.20 4.38
C HIS A 149 5.82 -15.31 4.70
N SER A 150 5.77 -16.43 3.98
CA SER A 150 6.68 -17.56 4.13
C SER A 150 8.12 -17.19 3.78
N ALA A 151 8.31 -16.35 2.77
CA ALA A 151 9.62 -15.86 2.33
C ALA A 151 10.34 -14.99 3.39
N ARG A 152 9.66 -14.52 4.43
CA ARG A 152 10.27 -13.89 5.61
C ARG A 152 11.14 -14.84 6.43
N GLY A 153 11.02 -16.16 6.22
CA GLY A 153 11.84 -17.15 6.90
C GLY A 153 11.57 -17.32 8.40
N GLY A 154 10.37 -16.96 8.88
CA GLY A 154 9.98 -17.08 10.29
C GLY A 154 10.77 -16.19 11.26
N HIS A 155 11.84 -15.58 10.83
CA HIS A 155 12.57 -14.57 11.57
C HIS A 155 11.99 -13.21 11.26
N MET A 156 11.69 -12.43 12.30
CA MET A 156 11.66 -10.99 12.16
C MET A 156 13.08 -10.56 11.77
N THR A 157 13.33 -10.54 10.47
CA THR A 157 14.60 -10.00 10.00
C THR A 157 14.69 -8.59 10.56
N SER A 158 15.68 -8.36 11.41
CA SER A 158 16.07 -7.02 11.86
C SER A 158 16.09 -6.17 10.61
N GLY A 159 15.15 -5.19 10.52
CA GLY A 159 14.82 -4.52 9.28
C GLY A 159 16.07 -4.05 8.56
N ARG A 160 16.15 -4.40 7.29
CA ARG A 160 17.13 -3.76 6.43
C ARG A 160 16.73 -2.29 6.37
N SER A 161 17.68 -1.39 6.52
CA SER A 161 17.44 0.07 6.46
C SER A 161 16.72 0.50 5.17
N GLY A 162 16.77 -0.35 4.14
CA GLY A 162 16.08 -0.18 2.88
C GLY A 162 14.59 -0.56 2.86
N ASP A 163 14.05 -1.22 3.86
CA ASP A 163 12.66 -1.67 3.87
C ASP A 163 11.68 -0.56 4.33
N GLU A 164 12.12 0.40 5.13
CA GLU A 164 11.31 1.50 5.64
C GLU A 164 11.37 2.74 4.75
N ILE A 165 10.30 3.53 4.78
CA ILE A 165 10.21 4.83 4.12
C ILE A 165 10.39 5.93 5.18
N SER A 166 11.45 6.73 5.04
CA SER A 166 11.73 7.87 5.93
C SER A 166 10.57 8.87 5.96
N ASP A 167 10.39 9.54 7.11
CA ASP A 167 9.35 10.57 7.23
C ASP A 167 9.85 11.91 6.69
N PRO A 168 9.24 12.47 5.65
CA PRO A 168 9.58 13.79 5.13
C PRO A 168 8.85 14.93 5.85
N PHE A 169 7.92 14.64 6.77
CA PHE A 169 7.12 15.65 7.46
C PHE A 169 8.02 16.69 8.16
N ASP A 170 7.71 17.98 8.01
CA ASP A 170 8.49 19.13 8.49
C ASP A 170 9.94 19.21 7.95
N LYS A 171 10.23 18.54 6.82
CA LYS A 171 11.52 18.62 6.14
C LYS A 171 11.42 19.43 4.83
N SER A 172 12.57 19.59 4.16
CA SER A 172 12.68 20.31 2.89
C SER A 172 11.91 19.60 1.76
N LEU A 173 11.62 20.34 0.71
CA LEU A 173 10.99 19.81 -0.50
C LEU A 173 11.84 18.68 -1.13
N ASP A 174 13.18 18.81 -1.10
CA ASP A 174 14.11 17.79 -1.59
C ASP A 174 13.93 16.43 -0.86
N GLU A 175 13.62 16.46 0.44
CA GLU A 175 13.34 15.22 1.18
C GLU A 175 12.00 14.60 0.77
N TYR A 176 11.00 15.42 0.47
CA TYR A 176 9.76 14.93 -0.13
C TYR A 176 9.97 14.34 -1.52
N GLU A 177 10.80 14.97 -2.36
CA GLU A 177 11.13 14.48 -3.70
C GLU A 177 11.84 13.11 -3.64
N LYS A 178 12.83 12.95 -2.73
CA LYS A 178 13.50 11.68 -2.51
C LYS A 178 12.53 10.57 -2.10
N VAL A 179 11.61 10.89 -1.19
CA VAL A 179 10.57 9.95 -0.74
C VAL A 179 9.60 9.64 -1.88
N ALA A 180 9.16 10.62 -2.65
CA ALA A 180 8.26 10.41 -3.78
C ALA A 180 8.91 9.54 -4.87
N MET A 181 10.15 9.82 -5.27
CA MET A 181 10.90 8.99 -6.22
C MET A 181 11.00 7.55 -5.75
N ARG A 182 11.31 7.34 -4.47
CA ARG A 182 11.41 6.00 -3.90
C ARG A 182 10.05 5.28 -3.89
N LEU A 183 8.98 5.95 -3.49
CA LEU A 183 7.63 5.39 -3.52
C LEU A 183 7.17 5.08 -4.93
N ASN A 184 7.48 5.93 -5.90
CA ASN A 184 7.17 5.69 -7.31
C ASN A 184 7.84 4.41 -7.82
N GLY A 185 9.14 4.19 -7.53
CA GLY A 185 9.86 2.96 -7.89
C GLY A 185 9.28 1.72 -7.21
N ILE A 186 8.94 1.80 -5.92
CA ILE A 186 8.27 0.72 -5.18
C ILE A 186 6.92 0.40 -5.80
N CYS A 187 6.09 1.40 -6.09
CA CYS A 187 4.77 1.21 -6.68
C CYS A 187 4.85 0.65 -8.13
N GLU A 188 5.90 0.96 -8.87
CA GLU A 188 6.14 0.36 -10.18
C GLU A 188 6.36 -1.16 -10.09
N VAL A 189 7.23 -1.59 -9.19
CA VAL A 189 7.48 -3.03 -8.98
C VAL A 189 6.24 -3.69 -8.39
N LEU A 190 5.61 -3.07 -7.40
CA LEU A 190 4.40 -3.60 -6.77
C LEU A 190 3.26 -3.75 -7.78
N CYS A 191 3.07 -2.81 -8.69
CA CYS A 191 2.07 -2.91 -9.76
C CYS A 191 2.29 -4.17 -10.61
N LYS A 192 3.52 -4.45 -11.03
CA LYS A 192 3.87 -5.65 -11.81
C LYS A 192 3.55 -6.93 -11.03
N LEU A 193 3.95 -7.01 -9.75
CA LEU A 193 3.70 -8.14 -8.88
C LEU A 193 2.20 -8.40 -8.68
N LEU A 194 1.44 -7.33 -8.40
CA LEU A 194 0.00 -7.39 -8.21
C LEU A 194 -0.73 -7.85 -9.48
N THR A 195 -0.36 -7.31 -10.63
CA THR A 195 -0.95 -7.68 -11.91
C THR A 195 -0.70 -9.15 -12.22
N SER A 196 0.52 -9.65 -11.98
CA SER A 196 0.83 -11.07 -12.13
C SER A 196 0.05 -11.97 -11.17
N ALA A 197 -0.24 -11.50 -9.95
CA ALA A 197 -0.97 -12.25 -8.94
C ALA A 197 -2.50 -12.31 -9.19
N VAL A 198 -3.04 -11.33 -9.93
CA VAL A 198 -4.49 -11.18 -10.18
C VAL A 198 -4.91 -11.81 -11.53
N ASN A 199 -4.10 -11.71 -12.58
CA ASN A 199 -4.47 -12.08 -13.97
C ASN A 199 -4.82 -13.57 -14.22
N LYS A 200 -5.07 -14.37 -13.17
CA LYS A 200 -5.43 -15.79 -13.31
C LYS A 200 -6.93 -16.10 -13.34
N ASN A 201 -7.75 -15.09 -13.06
CA ASN A 201 -9.21 -15.29 -12.98
C ASN A 201 -9.95 -14.82 -14.25
N SER A 202 -9.23 -14.61 -15.34
CA SER A 202 -9.79 -14.22 -16.64
C SER A 202 -9.84 -15.38 -17.61
#